data_d3a2c65eab927be974060b67311ee49a
#
_entry.id   d3a2c65eab927be974060b67311ee49a
#
_cell.length_a   1.000
_cell.length_b   1.000
_cell.length_c   1.000
_cell.angle_alpha   90.00
_cell.angle_beta   90.00
_cell.angle_gamma   90.00
#
_symmetry.space_group_name_H-M   'P 1'
#
loop_
_entity.id
_entity.type
_entity.pdbx_description
1 polymer ?
#
loop_
_entity_poly.entity_id
_entity_poly.type
_entity_poly.pdbx_seq_one_letter_code
_entity_poly.pdbx_strand_id
1 'polypeptide(L)'
;MRHRRTALLALLPALGLLAACTGGGGPGGADGSTVRVAHVPSTLFAPLYVAAAKGYFAAQGITVELRKVRAGQDAVPLAASGKVEAVVAGFSAGLFNGVSQGLGVKVAASMGASTGDRPSPTALEVAKRLVAAGKMTDAAGLRGRRIAVAGGAGAAGGYQLAATLRASGLTLKDVTVVNVSIPDMRTALADGGVAAALAPAPFTTAMEAAGVAVPLAVPPKGTTATGVVFSRAFTGKPAARKFLTALRKGAAELQGAGRTSEQNLAILAEATGQSVEVLRNTPPYQWDPQLTPDTGQLMKQQDSYRAAGLLSGKSATADDLVR
;
A
#
# COMPACT_ATOMS: atom_id res chain seq x y z
N MET A 1 72.40 -31.64 30.67
CA MET A 1 73.53 -30.76 30.24
C MET A 1 72.95 -29.40 29.98
N ARG A 2 73.13 -28.45 30.91
CA ARG A 2 74.14 -27.35 30.86
C ARG A 2 73.91 -26.47 29.63
N HIS A 3 73.70 -25.14 29.63
CA HIS A 3 73.99 -24.04 30.56
C HIS A 3 73.16 -22.83 30.09
N ARG A 4 72.48 -22.05 30.96
CA ARG A 4 72.98 -20.83 31.61
C ARG A 4 73.50 -19.75 30.62
N ARG A 5 73.00 -18.60 30.57
CA ARG A 5 73.07 -17.30 31.35
C ARG A 5 72.89 -16.17 30.37
N THR A 6 72.55 -15.03 30.55
CA THR A 6 72.18 -14.05 31.58
C THR A 6 71.80 -12.74 30.90
N ALA A 7 70.78 -12.12 31.36
CA ALA A 7 70.47 -10.74 31.59
C ALA A 7 71.41 -9.62 31.10
N LEU A 8 70.82 -8.53 30.62
CA LEU A 8 71.15 -7.20 31.15
C LEU A 8 70.07 -6.17 30.81
N LEU A 9 69.68 -5.43 31.84
CA LEU A 9 68.81 -4.24 31.85
C LEU A 9 69.43 -3.11 31.09
N ALA A 10 68.63 -2.22 30.48
CA ALA A 10 68.91 -0.79 30.43
C ALA A 10 67.61 0.02 30.47
N LEU A 11 67.55 0.91 31.46
CA LEU A 11 66.51 1.87 31.79
C LEU A 11 66.56 3.12 30.91
N LEU A 12 65.30 3.57 30.50
CA LEU A 12 64.74 4.94 30.46
C LEU A 12 65.59 6.12 29.81
N PRO A 13 64.93 7.21 29.32
CA PRO A 13 63.69 7.81 29.84
C PRO A 13 62.64 8.29 28.80
N ALA A 14 61.51 8.62 29.36
CA ALA A 14 60.39 9.30 28.78
C ALA A 14 60.70 10.76 28.37
N LEU A 15 60.14 11.20 27.26
CA LEU A 15 59.81 12.61 27.07
C LEU A 15 58.50 12.70 26.31
N GLY A 16 57.53 13.31 26.93
CA GLY A 16 56.19 13.53 26.38
C GLY A 16 56.20 14.59 25.30
N LEU A 17 55.34 14.40 24.34
CA LEU A 17 54.83 15.44 23.43
C LEU A 17 53.34 15.35 23.38
N LEU A 18 52.66 16.28 24.05
CA LEU A 18 51.27 16.62 23.83
C LEU A 18 51.12 17.14 22.39
N ALA A 19 50.61 16.34 21.51
CA ALA A 19 50.07 16.80 20.22
C ALA A 19 48.59 17.08 20.41
N ALA A 20 48.22 18.36 20.41
CA ALA A 20 46.88 18.86 20.35
C ALA A 20 46.20 18.31 19.09
N CYS A 21 45.19 17.49 19.26
CA CYS A 21 44.27 17.13 18.17
C CYS A 21 43.43 18.35 17.82
N THR A 22 43.88 19.11 16.82
CA THR A 22 43.01 20.02 16.08
C THR A 22 41.93 19.19 15.42
N GLY A 23 40.67 19.50 15.77
CA GLY A 23 39.52 18.86 15.22
C GLY A 23 39.45 18.97 13.70
N GLY A 24 39.75 17.89 13.02
CA GLY A 24 39.32 17.66 11.64
C GLY A 24 37.88 17.21 11.68
N GLY A 25 36.96 18.13 11.41
CA GLY A 25 35.58 17.78 11.09
C GLY A 25 35.55 16.90 9.83
N GLY A 26 35.55 15.59 10.03
CA GLY A 26 35.14 14.67 8.98
C GLY A 26 33.72 14.98 8.58
N PRO A 27 33.34 14.79 7.31
CA PRO A 27 31.97 14.96 6.91
C PRO A 27 31.14 14.02 7.79
N GLY A 28 30.25 14.60 8.60
CA GLY A 28 29.38 13.88 9.51
C GLY A 28 28.67 12.80 8.74
N GLY A 29 29.00 11.55 9.03
CA GLY A 29 28.24 10.42 8.56
C GLY A 29 26.80 10.68 8.95
N ALA A 30 25.95 10.89 7.96
CA ALA A 30 24.51 10.92 8.17
C ALA A 30 24.18 9.60 8.85
N ASP A 31 23.81 9.67 10.12
CA ASP A 31 23.19 8.57 10.86
C ASP A 31 21.81 8.34 10.24
N GLY A 32 21.84 7.88 8.98
CA GLY A 32 20.69 7.72 8.11
C GLY A 32 19.83 6.64 8.67
N SER A 33 18.78 7.03 9.39
CA SER A 33 17.81 6.08 9.89
C SER A 33 17.27 5.24 8.75
N THR A 34 17.51 3.95 8.76
CA THR A 34 16.91 3.01 7.81
C THR A 34 15.43 2.79 8.16
N VAL A 35 14.57 2.99 7.18
CA VAL A 35 13.12 2.77 7.28
C VAL A 35 12.75 1.55 6.42
N ARG A 36 12.42 0.43 7.06
CA ARG A 36 11.97 -0.78 6.38
C ARG A 36 10.48 -0.65 6.10
N VAL A 37 10.10 -0.81 4.84
CA VAL A 37 8.73 -0.62 4.36
C VAL A 37 8.23 -1.91 3.72
N ALA A 38 7.24 -2.55 4.35
CA ALA A 38 6.51 -3.64 3.70
C ALA A 38 5.46 -3.06 2.75
N HIS A 39 5.43 -3.53 1.50
CA HIS A 39 4.49 -3.01 0.51
C HIS A 39 3.96 -4.09 -0.44
N VAL A 40 2.74 -3.89 -0.94
CA VAL A 40 2.18 -4.67 -2.04
C VAL A 40 2.51 -3.95 -3.35
N PRO A 41 3.15 -4.61 -4.34
CA PRO A 41 3.42 -3.97 -5.63
C PRO A 41 2.11 -3.59 -6.35
N SER A 42 1.86 -2.28 -6.50
CA SER A 42 0.66 -1.76 -7.17
C SER A 42 0.84 -0.30 -7.53
N THR A 43 0.26 0.13 -8.65
CA THR A 43 0.19 1.53 -9.06
C THR A 43 -0.58 2.41 -8.07
N LEU A 44 -1.42 1.84 -7.21
CA LEU A 44 -2.05 2.51 -6.07
C LEU A 44 -1.04 3.25 -5.18
N PHE A 45 0.18 2.71 -5.09
CA PHE A 45 1.25 3.19 -4.22
C PHE A 45 2.34 3.95 -4.99
N ALA A 46 2.00 4.48 -6.17
CA ALA A 46 2.91 5.22 -7.03
C ALA A 46 3.75 6.30 -6.30
N PRO A 47 3.21 7.10 -5.34
CA PRO A 47 4.00 8.05 -4.58
C PRO A 47 5.22 7.46 -3.91
N LEU A 48 5.13 6.21 -3.40
CA LEU A 48 6.25 5.51 -2.76
C LEU A 48 7.38 5.24 -3.75
N TYR A 49 7.03 4.71 -4.92
CA TYR A 49 8.01 4.32 -5.94
C TYR A 49 8.68 5.52 -6.57
N VAL A 50 7.90 6.57 -6.86
CA VAL A 50 8.43 7.83 -7.39
C VAL A 50 9.35 8.50 -6.37
N ALA A 51 8.98 8.55 -5.09
CA ALA A 51 9.81 9.10 -4.05
C ALA A 51 11.13 8.31 -3.87
N ALA A 52 11.08 6.98 -3.97
CA ALA A 52 12.27 6.14 -3.88
C ALA A 52 13.18 6.34 -5.10
N ALA A 53 12.66 6.22 -6.31
CA ALA A 53 13.45 6.31 -7.54
C ALA A 53 14.06 7.70 -7.78
N LYS A 54 13.35 8.77 -7.38
CA LYS A 54 13.84 10.16 -7.49
C LYS A 54 14.70 10.61 -6.30
N GLY A 55 15.04 9.72 -5.39
CA GLY A 55 15.94 10.01 -4.28
C GLY A 55 15.36 10.93 -3.20
N TYR A 56 14.03 11.10 -3.12
CA TYR A 56 13.42 12.02 -2.16
C TYR A 56 13.59 11.57 -0.71
N PHE A 57 13.70 10.28 -0.46
CA PHE A 57 14.03 9.75 0.87
C PHE A 57 15.48 10.08 1.26
N ALA A 58 16.41 9.85 0.35
CA ALA A 58 17.82 10.18 0.56
C ALA A 58 18.02 11.69 0.80
N ALA A 59 17.30 12.54 0.06
CA ALA A 59 17.31 13.99 0.26
C ALA A 59 16.77 14.43 1.64
N GLN A 60 16.03 13.58 2.34
CA GLN A 60 15.61 13.77 3.73
C GLN A 60 16.60 13.13 4.73
N GLY A 61 17.70 12.55 4.26
CA GLY A 61 18.68 11.86 5.11
C GLY A 61 18.15 10.58 5.73
N ILE A 62 17.27 9.85 5.04
CA ILE A 62 16.81 8.52 5.41
C ILE A 62 17.04 7.53 4.27
N THR A 63 17.33 6.29 4.62
CA THR A 63 17.40 5.16 3.68
C THR A 63 16.09 4.38 3.77
N VAL A 64 15.50 4.01 2.64
CA VAL A 64 14.27 3.20 2.59
C VAL A 64 14.56 1.84 2.00
N GLU A 65 14.21 0.78 2.73
CA GLU A 65 14.26 -0.60 2.27
C GLU A 65 12.87 -1.10 1.95
N LEU A 66 12.57 -1.35 0.68
CA LEU A 66 11.28 -1.85 0.23
C LEU A 66 11.24 -3.38 0.31
N ARG A 67 10.28 -3.93 1.06
CA ARG A 67 10.04 -5.37 1.23
C ARG A 67 8.69 -5.75 0.66
N LYS A 68 8.68 -6.48 -0.45
CA LYS A 68 7.46 -6.94 -1.10
C LYS A 68 6.73 -7.97 -0.24
N VAL A 69 5.41 -7.80 -0.10
CA VAL A 69 4.49 -8.77 0.52
C VAL A 69 3.36 -9.10 -0.44
N ARG A 70 2.68 -10.24 -0.23
CA ARG A 70 1.63 -10.72 -1.13
C ARG A 70 0.31 -9.98 -0.93
N ALA A 71 -0.02 -9.65 0.31
CA ALA A 71 -1.27 -8.99 0.66
C ALA A 71 -1.09 -8.01 1.82
N GLY A 72 -1.92 -6.99 1.89
CA GLY A 72 -1.85 -5.97 2.95
C GLY A 72 -2.07 -6.53 4.36
N GLN A 73 -2.91 -7.54 4.48
CA GLN A 73 -3.17 -8.23 5.74
C GLN A 73 -1.93 -8.93 6.32
N ASP A 74 -0.98 -9.35 5.46
CA ASP A 74 0.26 -9.99 5.89
C ASP A 74 1.28 -8.96 6.42
N ALA A 75 1.12 -7.70 6.04
CA ALA A 75 2.05 -6.63 6.36
C ALA A 75 1.80 -5.97 7.73
N VAL A 76 0.54 -5.82 8.15
CA VAL A 76 0.19 -5.16 9.42
C VAL A 76 0.83 -5.82 10.63
N PRO A 77 0.86 -7.17 10.76
CA PRO A 77 1.58 -7.84 11.85
C PRO A 77 3.09 -7.55 11.87
N LEU A 78 3.72 -7.28 10.71
CA LEU A 78 5.14 -6.90 10.66
C LEU A 78 5.39 -5.53 11.28
N ALA A 79 4.50 -4.55 11.06
CA ALA A 79 4.58 -3.26 11.72
C ALA A 79 4.27 -3.36 13.22
N ALA A 80 3.28 -4.13 13.59
CA ALA A 80 2.90 -4.35 14.99
C ALA A 80 4.03 -4.97 15.82
N SER A 81 4.78 -5.91 15.23
CA SER A 81 5.93 -6.54 15.86
C SER A 81 7.24 -5.75 15.73
N GLY A 82 7.24 -4.57 15.09
CA GLY A 82 8.42 -3.75 14.87
C GLY A 82 9.43 -4.33 13.86
N LYS A 83 9.04 -5.35 13.08
CA LYS A 83 9.88 -5.91 12.01
C LYS A 83 10.03 -4.95 10.83
N VAL A 84 9.08 -4.05 10.65
CA VAL A 84 9.14 -2.92 9.71
C VAL A 84 8.64 -1.65 10.39
N GLU A 85 9.15 -0.51 9.96
CA GLU A 85 8.75 0.83 10.42
C GLU A 85 7.42 1.24 9.81
N ALA A 86 7.20 0.90 8.55
CA ALA A 86 6.01 1.28 7.81
C ALA A 86 5.47 0.13 6.96
N VAL A 87 4.17 0.19 6.71
CA VAL A 87 3.45 -0.66 5.76
C VAL A 87 2.76 0.24 4.75
N VAL A 88 2.90 -0.07 3.46
CA VAL A 88 2.18 0.62 2.37
C VAL A 88 1.31 -0.42 1.66
N ALA A 89 0.04 -0.45 2.03
CA ALA A 89 -0.88 -1.50 1.62
C ALA A 89 -2.36 -1.09 1.76
N GLY A 90 -3.24 -2.02 1.43
CA GLY A 90 -4.67 -1.89 1.69
C GLY A 90 -5.01 -2.06 3.17
N PHE A 91 -5.95 -1.28 3.65
CA PHE A 91 -6.50 -1.40 5.00
C PHE A 91 -7.49 -2.58 5.04
N SER A 92 -7.28 -3.49 5.96
CA SER A 92 -8.10 -4.69 6.10
C SER A 92 -8.93 -4.66 7.39
N ALA A 93 -9.95 -5.50 7.49
CA ALA A 93 -10.68 -5.73 8.74
C ALA A 93 -9.74 -6.11 9.90
N GLY A 94 -8.65 -6.82 9.59
CA GLY A 94 -7.61 -7.15 10.56
C GLY A 94 -6.90 -5.92 11.15
N LEU A 95 -6.69 -4.86 10.37
CA LEU A 95 -6.16 -3.60 10.89
C LEU A 95 -7.12 -2.98 11.93
N PHE A 96 -8.39 -2.85 11.58
CA PHE A 96 -9.40 -2.25 12.48
C PHE A 96 -9.61 -3.08 13.74
N ASN A 97 -9.72 -4.40 13.63
CA ASN A 97 -9.78 -5.31 14.77
C ASN A 97 -8.53 -5.19 15.66
N GLY A 98 -7.35 -5.16 15.05
CA GLY A 98 -6.10 -5.02 15.78
C GLY A 98 -6.03 -3.71 16.55
N VAL A 99 -6.32 -2.58 15.89
CA VAL A 99 -6.31 -1.25 16.55
C VAL A 99 -7.32 -1.20 17.70
N SER A 100 -8.54 -1.69 17.50
CA SER A 100 -9.55 -1.72 18.56
C SER A 100 -9.17 -2.58 19.77
N GLN A 101 -8.25 -3.52 19.58
CA GLN A 101 -7.67 -4.39 20.61
C GLN A 101 -6.32 -3.87 21.14
N GLY A 102 -5.92 -2.64 20.79
CA GLY A 102 -4.71 -2.01 21.30
C GLY A 102 -3.45 -2.29 20.48
N LEU A 103 -3.58 -2.85 19.26
CA LEU A 103 -2.45 -3.00 18.36
C LEU A 103 -1.80 -1.63 18.09
N GLY A 104 -0.54 -1.52 18.43
CA GLY A 104 0.18 -0.27 18.39
C GLY A 104 0.63 0.15 16.97
N VAL A 105 -0.33 0.37 16.07
CA VAL A 105 -0.07 0.89 14.73
C VAL A 105 -0.97 2.09 14.46
N LYS A 106 -0.53 2.99 13.57
CA LYS A 106 -1.26 4.20 13.19
C LYS A 106 -1.29 4.39 11.69
N VAL A 107 -2.43 4.76 11.15
CA VAL A 107 -2.55 5.20 9.75
C VAL A 107 -1.93 6.59 9.63
N ALA A 108 -0.87 6.71 8.86
CA ALA A 108 -0.08 7.93 8.70
C ALA A 108 -0.41 8.70 7.41
N ALA A 109 -0.97 8.01 6.41
CA ALA A 109 -1.35 8.61 5.13
C ALA A 109 -2.44 7.77 4.46
N SER A 110 -3.31 8.41 3.68
CA SER A 110 -4.16 7.75 2.68
C SER A 110 -3.46 7.75 1.32
N MET A 111 -3.71 6.72 0.51
CA MET A 111 -3.14 6.57 -0.82
C MET A 111 -4.24 6.57 -1.88
N GLY A 112 -3.96 6.11 -3.07
CA GLY A 112 -4.79 6.22 -4.26
C GLY A 112 -6.29 6.09 -4.03
N ALA A 113 -7.03 7.03 -4.59
CA ALA A 113 -8.48 7.09 -4.52
C ALA A 113 -9.12 6.86 -5.90
N SER A 114 -10.35 6.37 -5.91
CA SER A 114 -11.16 6.26 -7.11
C SER A 114 -11.52 7.64 -7.66
N THR A 115 -11.50 7.77 -8.99
CA THR A 115 -12.01 8.96 -9.70
C THR A 115 -13.54 9.03 -9.70
N GLY A 116 -14.19 7.88 -9.56
CA GLY A 116 -15.64 7.75 -9.70
C GLY A 116 -16.13 7.70 -11.15
N ASP A 117 -15.24 7.96 -12.10
CA ASP A 117 -15.54 8.04 -13.54
C ASP A 117 -15.04 6.78 -14.28
N ARG A 118 -15.57 6.55 -15.48
CA ARG A 118 -15.06 5.54 -16.41
C ARG A 118 -14.27 6.22 -17.53
N PRO A 119 -13.14 5.63 -17.97
CA PRO A 119 -12.50 4.42 -17.43
C PRO A 119 -11.92 4.65 -16.03
N SER A 120 -11.90 3.62 -15.19
CA SER A 120 -11.46 3.67 -13.79
C SER A 120 -10.28 2.74 -13.52
N PRO A 121 -9.34 3.13 -12.65
CA PRO A 121 -8.26 2.23 -12.26
C PRO A 121 -8.71 1.08 -11.35
N THR A 122 -9.96 1.10 -10.87
CA THR A 122 -10.60 -0.01 -10.17
C THR A 122 -12.03 -0.12 -10.66
N ALA A 123 -12.44 -1.30 -11.10
CA ALA A 123 -13.78 -1.53 -11.57
C ALA A 123 -14.35 -2.88 -11.09
N LEU A 124 -15.67 -2.92 -10.95
CA LEU A 124 -16.42 -4.15 -10.79
C LEU A 124 -16.68 -4.70 -12.20
N GLU A 125 -15.81 -5.61 -12.60
CA GLU A 125 -15.85 -6.29 -13.88
C GLU A 125 -16.85 -7.43 -13.83
N VAL A 126 -17.80 -7.49 -14.79
CA VAL A 126 -18.74 -8.61 -14.92
C VAL A 126 -18.37 -9.47 -16.12
N ALA A 127 -18.54 -10.77 -16.00
CA ALA A 127 -18.31 -11.71 -17.10
C ALA A 127 -19.15 -11.32 -18.33
N LYS A 128 -18.50 -11.01 -19.46
CA LYS A 128 -19.14 -10.54 -20.69
C LYS A 128 -20.24 -11.46 -21.18
N ARG A 129 -20.08 -12.80 -20.99
CA ARG A 129 -21.11 -13.80 -21.32
C ARG A 129 -22.44 -13.61 -20.59
N LEU A 130 -22.43 -13.04 -19.36
CA LEU A 130 -23.65 -12.76 -18.60
C LEU A 130 -24.39 -11.54 -19.15
N VAL A 131 -23.67 -10.53 -19.60
CA VAL A 131 -24.24 -9.35 -20.26
C VAL A 131 -24.80 -9.72 -21.62
N ALA A 132 -24.05 -10.47 -22.42
CA ALA A 132 -24.48 -10.95 -23.74
C ALA A 132 -25.72 -11.83 -23.66
N ALA A 133 -25.91 -12.61 -22.59
CA ALA A 133 -27.07 -13.43 -22.34
C ALA A 133 -28.27 -12.67 -21.74
N GLY A 134 -28.17 -11.35 -21.55
CA GLY A 134 -29.18 -10.53 -20.88
C GLY A 134 -29.38 -10.84 -19.39
N LYS A 135 -28.46 -11.60 -18.78
CA LYS A 135 -28.53 -12.02 -17.35
C LYS A 135 -27.91 -11.00 -16.39
N MET A 136 -27.33 -9.96 -16.93
CA MET A 136 -26.67 -8.90 -16.15
C MET A 136 -26.78 -7.57 -16.91
N THR A 137 -27.69 -6.71 -16.47
CA THR A 137 -27.93 -5.38 -17.06
C THR A 137 -27.44 -4.27 -16.15
N ASP A 138 -27.41 -4.53 -14.85
CA ASP A 138 -26.96 -3.60 -13.82
C ASP A 138 -26.38 -4.35 -12.60
N ALA A 139 -25.91 -3.60 -11.60
CA ALA A 139 -25.32 -4.20 -10.42
C ALA A 139 -26.35 -4.87 -9.48
N ALA A 140 -27.65 -4.60 -9.60
CA ALA A 140 -28.68 -5.30 -8.83
C ALA A 140 -28.74 -6.80 -9.20
N GLY A 141 -28.41 -7.14 -10.46
CA GLY A 141 -28.29 -8.52 -10.95
C GLY A 141 -27.18 -9.35 -10.27
N LEU A 142 -26.34 -8.71 -9.45
CA LEU A 142 -25.30 -9.41 -8.67
C LEU A 142 -25.84 -10.09 -7.41
N ARG A 143 -27.09 -9.86 -7.02
CA ARG A 143 -27.68 -10.51 -5.84
C ARG A 143 -27.54 -12.03 -5.92
N GLY A 144 -26.99 -12.64 -4.85
CA GLY A 144 -26.71 -14.07 -4.76
C GLY A 144 -25.55 -14.57 -5.63
N ARG A 145 -24.87 -13.69 -6.37
CA ARG A 145 -23.74 -14.07 -7.24
C ARG A 145 -22.43 -14.14 -6.50
N ARG A 146 -21.52 -14.94 -7.04
CA ARG A 146 -20.14 -15.05 -6.58
C ARG A 146 -19.30 -13.92 -7.21
N ILE A 147 -18.61 -13.15 -6.36
CA ILE A 147 -17.77 -12.01 -6.79
C ILE A 147 -16.35 -12.23 -6.28
N ALA A 148 -15.38 -12.19 -7.18
CA ALA A 148 -13.97 -12.31 -6.84
C ALA A 148 -13.44 -11.01 -6.24
N VAL A 149 -12.76 -11.12 -5.10
CA VAL A 149 -12.03 -10.03 -4.45
C VAL A 149 -10.72 -10.60 -3.91
N ALA A 150 -9.60 -9.99 -4.24
CA ALA A 150 -8.31 -10.39 -3.68
C ALA A 150 -8.25 -10.13 -2.17
N GLY A 151 -7.96 -11.19 -1.40
CA GLY A 151 -8.00 -11.16 0.06
C GLY A 151 -9.41 -11.27 0.66
N GLY A 152 -10.46 -11.43 -0.16
CA GLY A 152 -11.84 -11.62 0.29
C GLY A 152 -12.52 -10.37 0.81
N ALA A 153 -13.66 -10.56 1.48
CA ALA A 153 -14.53 -9.48 1.97
C ALA A 153 -13.84 -8.53 2.98
N GLY A 154 -12.89 -9.06 3.76
CA GLY A 154 -12.17 -8.30 4.79
C GLY A 154 -10.94 -7.54 4.27
N ALA A 155 -10.62 -7.64 2.99
CA ALA A 155 -9.54 -6.87 2.37
C ALA A 155 -10.02 -5.47 1.92
N ALA A 156 -9.09 -4.59 1.54
CA ALA A 156 -9.39 -3.27 1.00
C ALA A 156 -10.35 -3.33 -0.20
N GLY A 157 -10.17 -4.32 -1.09
CA GLY A 157 -11.09 -4.57 -2.20
C GLY A 157 -12.51 -4.91 -1.74
N GLY A 158 -12.68 -5.56 -0.60
CA GLY A 158 -14.00 -5.82 -0.01
C GLY A 158 -14.75 -4.55 0.34
N TYR A 159 -14.05 -3.55 0.91
CA TYR A 159 -14.66 -2.24 1.14
C TYR A 159 -14.99 -1.50 -0.17
N GLN A 160 -14.08 -1.52 -1.14
CA GLN A 160 -14.34 -0.91 -2.45
C GLN A 160 -15.55 -1.56 -3.13
N LEU A 161 -15.68 -2.89 -3.03
CA LEU A 161 -16.87 -3.63 -3.50
C LEU A 161 -18.13 -3.17 -2.74
N ALA A 162 -18.08 -3.09 -1.40
CA ALA A 162 -19.20 -2.62 -0.60
C ALA A 162 -19.67 -1.22 -1.00
N ALA A 163 -18.70 -0.31 -1.22
CA ALA A 163 -18.98 1.05 -1.67
C ALA A 163 -19.63 1.08 -3.07
N THR A 164 -19.16 0.21 -3.97
CA THR A 164 -19.68 0.08 -5.33
C THR A 164 -21.11 -0.51 -5.34
N LEU A 165 -21.36 -1.55 -4.57
CA LEU A 165 -22.67 -2.22 -4.48
C LEU A 165 -23.75 -1.31 -3.88
N ARG A 166 -23.38 -0.42 -2.97
CA ARG A 166 -24.33 0.48 -2.27
C ARG A 166 -25.13 1.36 -3.23
N ALA A 167 -24.54 1.77 -4.34
CA ALA A 167 -25.24 2.58 -5.36
C ALA A 167 -26.43 1.83 -5.99
N SER A 168 -26.45 0.48 -5.91
CA SER A 168 -27.53 -0.37 -6.40
C SER A 168 -28.34 -1.01 -5.26
N GLY A 169 -28.25 -0.45 -4.04
CA GLY A 169 -28.98 -0.95 -2.87
C GLY A 169 -28.51 -2.32 -2.37
N LEU A 170 -27.31 -2.76 -2.74
CA LEU A 170 -26.72 -4.02 -2.31
C LEU A 170 -25.64 -3.80 -1.24
N THR A 171 -25.43 -4.84 -0.44
CA THR A 171 -24.39 -4.96 0.56
C THR A 171 -23.51 -6.19 0.31
N LEU A 172 -22.44 -6.37 1.05
CA LEU A 172 -21.64 -7.60 0.98
C LEU A 172 -22.41 -8.86 1.39
N LYS A 173 -23.51 -8.73 2.14
CA LYS A 173 -24.39 -9.87 2.52
C LYS A 173 -25.29 -10.33 1.39
N ASP A 174 -25.51 -9.48 0.41
CA ASP A 174 -26.35 -9.79 -0.76
C ASP A 174 -25.60 -10.59 -1.84
N VAL A 175 -24.28 -10.77 -1.69
CA VAL A 175 -23.40 -11.44 -2.64
C VAL A 175 -22.50 -12.44 -1.94
N THR A 176 -21.94 -13.40 -2.68
CA THR A 176 -20.92 -14.32 -2.16
C THR A 176 -19.55 -13.82 -2.55
N VAL A 177 -18.82 -13.16 -1.62
CA VAL A 177 -17.44 -12.74 -1.89
C VAL A 177 -16.52 -13.95 -1.78
N VAL A 178 -15.75 -14.20 -2.83
CA VAL A 178 -14.75 -15.28 -2.88
C VAL A 178 -13.34 -14.68 -3.00
N ASN A 179 -12.40 -15.26 -2.26
CA ASN A 179 -11.00 -14.85 -2.35
C ASN A 179 -10.39 -15.46 -3.63
N VAL A 180 -10.05 -14.62 -4.59
CA VAL A 180 -9.36 -15.00 -5.82
C VAL A 180 -8.19 -14.03 -6.00
N SER A 181 -7.00 -14.54 -6.28
CA SER A 181 -5.84 -13.69 -6.55
C SER A 181 -6.08 -12.84 -7.81
N ILE A 182 -5.52 -11.63 -7.87
CA ILE A 182 -5.77 -10.71 -8.99
C ILE A 182 -5.41 -11.36 -10.34
N PRO A 183 -4.25 -12.05 -10.51
CA PRO A 183 -3.93 -12.71 -11.77
C PRO A 183 -4.93 -13.79 -12.19
N ASP A 184 -5.59 -14.45 -11.23
CA ASP A 184 -6.51 -15.57 -11.50
C ASP A 184 -7.96 -15.09 -11.82
N MET A 185 -8.27 -13.82 -11.56
CA MET A 185 -9.64 -13.28 -11.77
C MET A 185 -10.12 -13.44 -13.20
N ARG A 186 -9.24 -13.26 -14.19
CA ARG A 186 -9.57 -13.43 -15.60
C ARG A 186 -10.05 -14.84 -15.89
N THR A 187 -9.32 -15.83 -15.44
CA THR A 187 -9.68 -17.25 -15.60
C THR A 187 -10.97 -17.56 -14.86
N ALA A 188 -11.12 -17.12 -13.61
CA ALA A 188 -12.34 -17.34 -12.83
C ALA A 188 -13.60 -16.73 -13.48
N LEU A 189 -13.48 -15.58 -14.17
CA LEU A 189 -14.55 -14.96 -14.94
C LEU A 189 -14.85 -15.77 -16.22
N ALA A 190 -13.82 -16.17 -16.96
CA ALA A 190 -13.96 -16.93 -18.21
C ALA A 190 -14.66 -18.28 -17.97
N ASP A 191 -14.21 -19.03 -16.98
CA ASP A 191 -14.69 -20.37 -16.64
C ASP A 191 -16.05 -20.37 -15.91
N GLY A 192 -16.53 -19.19 -15.49
CA GLY A 192 -17.80 -19.08 -14.78
C GLY A 192 -17.72 -19.40 -13.30
N GLY A 193 -16.55 -19.54 -12.73
CA GLY A 193 -16.35 -19.70 -11.28
C GLY A 193 -16.84 -18.50 -10.47
N VAL A 194 -16.87 -17.30 -11.10
CA VAL A 194 -17.45 -16.08 -10.56
C VAL A 194 -18.27 -15.34 -11.63
N ALA A 195 -19.25 -14.55 -11.18
CA ALA A 195 -20.05 -13.70 -12.06
C ALA A 195 -19.38 -12.34 -12.31
N ALA A 196 -18.64 -11.85 -11.32
CA ALA A 196 -17.95 -10.57 -11.36
C ALA A 196 -16.65 -10.63 -10.56
N ALA A 197 -15.77 -9.63 -10.77
CA ALA A 197 -14.54 -9.43 -10.00
C ALA A 197 -14.34 -7.95 -9.75
N LEU A 198 -14.00 -7.57 -8.52
CA LEU A 198 -13.49 -6.23 -8.27
C LEU A 198 -11.97 -6.25 -8.53
N ALA A 199 -11.58 -5.70 -9.64
CA ALA A 199 -10.21 -5.75 -10.11
C ALA A 199 -9.56 -4.36 -10.16
N PRO A 200 -8.27 -4.26 -9.79
CA PRO A 200 -7.49 -3.05 -10.01
C PRO A 200 -6.85 -3.07 -11.40
N ALA A 201 -6.54 -1.89 -11.89
CA ALA A 201 -5.69 -1.74 -13.08
C ALA A 201 -4.26 -2.26 -12.81
N PRO A 202 -3.58 -2.81 -13.82
CA PRO A 202 -3.99 -2.91 -15.23
C PRO A 202 -4.83 -4.16 -15.57
N PHE A 203 -5.22 -4.96 -14.58
CA PHE A 203 -5.94 -6.21 -14.80
C PHE A 203 -7.35 -5.99 -15.37
N THR A 204 -8.04 -4.88 -14.99
CA THR A 204 -9.29 -4.46 -15.62
C THR A 204 -9.12 -4.33 -17.14
N THR A 205 -8.17 -3.48 -17.56
CA THR A 205 -7.87 -3.25 -18.99
C THR A 205 -7.52 -4.56 -19.72
N ALA A 206 -6.75 -5.44 -19.07
CA ALA A 206 -6.39 -6.72 -19.67
C ALA A 206 -7.57 -7.68 -19.83
N MET A 207 -8.52 -7.70 -18.88
CA MET A 207 -9.73 -8.51 -18.98
C MET A 207 -10.71 -7.98 -20.02
N GLU A 208 -10.85 -6.66 -20.13
CA GLU A 208 -11.67 -5.99 -21.13
C GLU A 208 -11.11 -6.22 -22.54
N ALA A 209 -9.79 -6.01 -22.73
CA ALA A 209 -9.12 -6.26 -24.03
C ALA A 209 -9.19 -7.72 -24.47
N ALA A 210 -9.12 -8.66 -23.52
CA ALA A 210 -9.33 -10.10 -23.81
C ALA A 210 -10.79 -10.47 -24.09
N GLY A 211 -11.75 -9.54 -23.99
CA GLY A 211 -13.16 -9.78 -24.20
C GLY A 211 -13.83 -10.70 -23.16
N VAL A 212 -13.18 -10.89 -22.01
CA VAL A 212 -13.66 -11.77 -20.91
C VAL A 212 -14.65 -11.04 -20.03
N ALA A 213 -14.45 -9.75 -19.80
CA ALA A 213 -15.24 -8.94 -18.90
C ALA A 213 -15.60 -7.58 -19.50
N VAL A 214 -16.58 -6.93 -18.88
CA VAL A 214 -16.93 -5.53 -19.13
C VAL A 214 -17.15 -4.82 -17.79
N PRO A 215 -16.80 -3.51 -17.68
CA PRO A 215 -16.98 -2.77 -16.44
C PRO A 215 -18.47 -2.51 -16.20
N LEU A 216 -19.01 -3.07 -15.10
CA LEU A 216 -20.40 -2.88 -14.68
C LEU A 216 -20.58 -1.64 -13.82
N ALA A 217 -19.67 -1.43 -12.86
CA ALA A 217 -19.68 -0.30 -11.95
C ALA A 217 -18.26 0.04 -11.49
N VAL A 218 -18.08 1.24 -10.95
CA VAL A 218 -16.80 1.70 -10.38
C VAL A 218 -17.03 2.19 -8.94
N PRO A 219 -16.02 2.11 -8.07
CA PRO A 219 -16.13 2.70 -6.74
C PRO A 219 -16.42 4.19 -6.82
N PRO A 220 -17.29 4.75 -5.97
CA PRO A 220 -17.60 6.18 -5.96
C PRO A 220 -16.33 7.06 -5.84
N LYS A 221 -16.41 8.29 -6.38
CA LYS A 221 -15.33 9.27 -6.30
C LYS A 221 -14.84 9.44 -4.86
N GLY A 222 -13.52 9.48 -4.69
CA GLY A 222 -12.88 9.63 -3.39
C GLY A 222 -12.82 8.37 -2.55
N THR A 223 -13.38 7.23 -3.02
CA THR A 223 -13.23 5.96 -2.29
C THR A 223 -11.76 5.60 -2.24
N THR A 224 -11.19 5.60 -1.03
CA THR A 224 -9.84 5.08 -0.73
C THR A 224 -9.92 4.04 0.37
N ALA A 225 -9.09 3.01 0.26
CA ALA A 225 -9.01 1.90 1.21
C ALA A 225 -7.56 1.50 1.46
N THR A 226 -6.63 2.39 1.15
CA THR A 226 -5.20 2.08 1.11
C THR A 226 -4.39 3.24 1.67
N GLY A 227 -3.20 2.94 2.18
CA GLY A 227 -2.35 3.99 2.70
C GLY A 227 -1.08 3.50 3.36
N VAL A 228 -0.56 4.33 4.23
CA VAL A 228 0.62 4.07 5.04
C VAL A 228 0.20 3.81 6.48
N VAL A 229 0.69 2.73 7.04
CA VAL A 229 0.55 2.39 8.46
C VAL A 229 1.93 2.39 9.09
N PHE A 230 2.13 3.15 10.15
CA PHE A 230 3.35 3.17 10.95
C PHE A 230 3.27 2.21 12.13
N SER A 231 4.39 1.61 12.49
CA SER A 231 4.54 0.93 13.78
C SER A 231 4.50 1.95 14.91
N ARG A 232 4.08 1.52 16.12
CA ARG A 232 4.08 2.36 17.33
C ARG A 232 5.46 2.99 17.57
N ALA A 233 6.50 2.17 17.46
CA ALA A 233 7.86 2.62 17.72
C ALA A 233 8.37 3.67 16.70
N PHE A 234 7.77 3.72 15.51
CA PHE A 234 8.15 4.67 14.46
C PHE A 234 7.30 5.94 14.47
N THR A 235 6.03 5.83 14.90
CA THR A 235 5.12 6.98 15.03
C THR A 235 5.74 8.05 15.93
N GLY A 236 5.73 9.32 15.48
CA GLY A 236 6.28 10.47 16.20
C GLY A 236 7.80 10.68 16.05
N LYS A 237 8.56 9.71 15.54
CA LYS A 237 10.00 9.88 15.31
C LYS A 237 10.29 10.94 14.23
N PRO A 238 11.44 11.62 14.28
CA PRO A 238 11.87 12.54 13.20
C PRO A 238 11.89 11.85 11.83
N ALA A 239 12.36 10.60 11.76
CA ALA A 239 12.40 9.81 10.53
C ALA A 239 11.02 9.55 9.93
N ALA A 240 9.95 9.41 10.74
CA ALA A 240 8.58 9.28 10.27
C ALA A 240 8.09 10.54 9.54
N ARG A 241 8.39 11.73 10.09
CA ARG A 241 8.08 13.00 9.42
C ARG A 241 8.86 13.16 8.12
N LYS A 242 10.16 12.83 8.11
CA LYS A 242 11.00 12.83 6.91
C LYS A 242 10.46 11.89 5.83
N PHE A 243 10.01 10.70 6.24
CA PHE A 243 9.37 9.73 5.35
C PHE A 243 8.12 10.31 4.67
N LEU A 244 7.21 10.90 5.44
CA LEU A 244 5.99 11.53 4.88
C LEU A 244 6.32 12.73 3.98
N THR A 245 7.33 13.54 4.33
CA THR A 245 7.78 14.66 3.50
C THR A 245 8.26 14.17 2.13
N ALA A 246 9.09 13.14 2.08
CA ALA A 246 9.56 12.54 0.84
C ALA A 246 8.40 11.92 0.03
N LEU A 247 7.49 11.24 0.72
CA LEU A 247 6.34 10.59 0.10
C LEU A 247 5.39 11.60 -0.56
N ARG A 248 5.15 12.77 0.10
CA ARG A 248 4.38 13.88 -0.45
C ARG A 248 5.01 14.49 -1.71
N LYS A 249 6.34 14.57 -1.76
CA LYS A 249 7.02 14.96 -3.01
C LYS A 249 6.73 13.98 -4.14
N GLY A 250 6.76 12.66 -3.85
CA GLY A 250 6.35 11.64 -4.81
C GLY A 250 4.89 11.78 -5.27
N ALA A 251 3.98 12.15 -4.37
CA ALA A 251 2.58 12.41 -4.70
C ALA A 251 2.41 13.69 -5.55
N ALA A 252 3.19 14.73 -5.28
CA ALA A 252 3.18 15.97 -6.04
C ALA A 252 3.64 15.76 -7.51
N GLU A 253 4.62 14.88 -7.75
CA GLU A 253 5.06 14.46 -9.07
C GLU A 253 3.96 13.79 -9.92
N LEU A 254 2.98 13.22 -9.27
CA LEU A 254 1.88 12.49 -9.90
C LEU A 254 0.62 13.35 -10.11
N GLN A 255 0.76 14.68 -10.08
CA GLN A 255 -0.32 15.61 -10.40
C GLN A 255 -0.33 15.97 -11.89
N GLY A 256 -1.52 16.27 -12.44
CA GLY A 256 -1.67 16.70 -13.84
C GLY A 256 -0.94 15.77 -14.83
N ALA A 257 -0.15 16.34 -15.75
CA ALA A 257 0.61 15.60 -16.75
C ALA A 257 1.73 14.72 -16.15
N GLY A 258 2.21 15.00 -14.96
CA GLY A 258 3.21 14.17 -14.27
C GLY A 258 2.73 12.74 -14.02
N ARG A 259 1.43 12.55 -13.90
CA ARG A 259 0.78 11.25 -13.68
C ARG A 259 1.10 10.22 -14.77
N THR A 260 1.21 10.66 -16.01
CA THR A 260 1.48 9.84 -17.19
C THR A 260 2.78 10.20 -17.90
N SER A 261 3.70 10.93 -17.24
CA SER A 261 5.01 11.22 -17.79
C SER A 261 5.81 9.93 -18.02
N GLU A 262 6.57 9.87 -19.11
CA GLU A 262 7.38 8.69 -19.45
C GLU A 262 8.30 8.26 -18.31
N GLN A 263 8.90 9.23 -17.60
CA GLN A 263 9.76 8.95 -16.46
C GLN A 263 9.00 8.26 -15.32
N ASN A 264 7.81 8.75 -14.97
CA ASN A 264 7.02 8.16 -13.90
C ASN A 264 6.43 6.81 -14.32
N LEU A 265 6.02 6.64 -15.60
CA LEU A 265 5.59 5.35 -16.12
C LEU A 265 6.72 4.31 -16.08
N ALA A 266 7.96 4.69 -16.42
CA ALA A 266 9.11 3.78 -16.31
C ALA A 266 9.37 3.34 -14.88
N ILE A 267 9.32 4.26 -13.90
CA ILE A 267 9.44 3.97 -12.47
C ILE A 267 8.35 2.97 -12.02
N LEU A 268 7.11 3.18 -12.46
CA LEU A 268 6.00 2.31 -12.09
C LEU A 268 6.11 0.94 -12.76
N ALA A 269 6.62 0.87 -13.98
CA ALA A 269 6.87 -0.38 -14.71
C ALA A 269 7.87 -1.26 -13.93
N GLU A 270 8.99 -0.68 -13.50
CA GLU A 270 10.00 -1.37 -12.68
C GLU A 270 9.42 -1.84 -11.34
N ALA A 271 8.70 -0.97 -10.64
CA ALA A 271 8.17 -1.27 -9.31
C ALA A 271 7.08 -2.35 -9.32
N THR A 272 6.25 -2.40 -10.37
CA THR A 272 5.07 -3.27 -10.47
C THR A 272 5.26 -4.48 -11.37
N GLY A 273 6.32 -4.51 -12.20
CA GLY A 273 6.56 -5.55 -13.19
C GLY A 273 5.62 -5.47 -14.41
N GLN A 274 4.97 -4.31 -14.64
CA GLN A 274 4.13 -4.07 -15.80
C GLN A 274 4.95 -3.38 -16.91
N SER A 275 4.51 -3.50 -18.17
CA SER A 275 5.14 -2.73 -19.26
C SER A 275 4.70 -1.26 -19.23
N VAL A 276 5.57 -0.36 -19.68
CA VAL A 276 5.24 1.08 -19.82
C VAL A 276 4.03 1.28 -20.75
N GLU A 277 3.91 0.48 -21.79
CA GLU A 277 2.78 0.54 -22.72
C GLU A 277 1.45 0.22 -22.02
N VAL A 278 1.41 -0.85 -21.20
CA VAL A 278 0.24 -1.21 -20.41
C VAL A 278 -0.11 -0.09 -19.44
N LEU A 279 0.88 0.48 -18.74
CA LEU A 279 0.65 1.56 -17.78
C LEU A 279 0.17 2.85 -18.44
N ARG A 280 0.65 3.17 -19.64
CA ARG A 280 0.21 4.35 -20.43
C ARG A 280 -1.28 4.26 -20.78
N ASN A 281 -1.77 3.06 -21.09
CA ASN A 281 -3.16 2.80 -21.42
C ASN A 281 -4.05 2.51 -20.21
N THR A 282 -3.47 2.54 -19.00
CA THR A 282 -4.17 2.27 -17.74
C THR A 282 -4.69 3.57 -17.13
N PRO A 283 -5.99 3.67 -16.78
CA PRO A 283 -6.51 4.82 -16.05
C PRO A 283 -5.75 5.02 -14.73
N PRO A 284 -5.24 6.22 -14.46
CA PRO A 284 -4.47 6.45 -13.23
C PRO A 284 -5.37 6.67 -12.03
N TYR A 285 -4.88 6.30 -10.84
CA TYR A 285 -5.47 6.71 -9.57
C TYR A 285 -5.31 8.22 -9.33
N GLN A 286 -6.05 8.74 -8.37
CA GLN A 286 -5.85 10.07 -7.82
C GLN A 286 -5.16 9.98 -6.47
N TRP A 287 -4.26 10.92 -6.21
CA TRP A 287 -3.59 11.06 -4.90
C TRP A 287 -3.74 12.48 -4.42
N ASP A 288 -4.16 12.64 -3.15
CA ASP A 288 -4.00 13.91 -2.45
C ASP A 288 -2.51 14.25 -2.37
N PRO A 289 -2.05 15.42 -2.83
CA PRO A 289 -0.63 15.80 -2.73
C PRO A 289 -0.11 15.80 -1.29
N GLN A 290 -0.97 16.04 -0.30
CA GLN A 290 -0.62 16.00 1.12
C GLN A 290 -0.70 14.60 1.72
N LEU A 291 -1.32 13.65 1.01
CA LEU A 291 -1.54 12.28 1.49
C LEU A 291 -2.17 12.24 2.89
N THR A 292 -3.05 13.21 3.17
CA THR A 292 -3.71 13.32 4.48
C THR A 292 -4.51 12.04 4.77
N PRO A 293 -4.42 11.47 5.98
CA PRO A 293 -5.30 10.36 6.36
C PRO A 293 -6.76 10.76 6.24
N ASP A 294 -7.51 10.09 5.38
CA ASP A 294 -8.96 10.33 5.24
C ASP A 294 -9.71 9.57 6.33
N THR A 295 -9.89 10.23 7.46
CA THR A 295 -10.61 9.65 8.60
C THR A 295 -12.05 9.29 8.27
N GLY A 296 -12.70 10.09 7.40
CA GLY A 296 -14.07 9.80 6.95
C GLY A 296 -14.15 8.49 6.18
N GLN A 297 -13.20 8.23 5.27
CA GLN A 297 -13.13 6.94 4.56
C GLN A 297 -12.74 5.80 5.48
N LEU A 298 -11.82 6.00 6.42
CA LEU A 298 -11.48 4.98 7.41
C LEU A 298 -12.69 4.56 8.24
N MET A 299 -13.49 5.51 8.73
CA MET A 299 -14.71 5.20 9.49
C MET A 299 -15.75 4.48 8.62
N LYS A 300 -16.00 4.94 7.39
CA LYS A 300 -16.90 4.25 6.45
C LYS A 300 -16.44 2.83 6.13
N GLN A 301 -15.13 2.62 6.02
CA GLN A 301 -14.55 1.29 5.80
C GLN A 301 -14.78 0.39 7.01
N GLN A 302 -14.51 0.88 8.21
CA GLN A 302 -14.79 0.17 9.46
C GLN A 302 -16.27 -0.22 9.57
N ASP A 303 -17.19 0.73 9.31
CA ASP A 303 -18.64 0.49 9.36
C ASP A 303 -19.07 -0.57 8.34
N SER A 304 -18.50 -0.55 7.14
CA SER A 304 -18.76 -1.56 6.11
C SER A 304 -18.34 -2.96 6.54
N TYR A 305 -17.17 -3.09 7.16
CA TYR A 305 -16.70 -4.37 7.71
C TYR A 305 -17.54 -4.83 8.89
N ARG A 306 -17.99 -3.92 9.74
CA ARG A 306 -18.87 -4.24 10.88
C ARG A 306 -20.23 -4.72 10.38
N ALA A 307 -20.84 -4.03 9.43
CA ALA A 307 -22.12 -4.44 8.80
C ALA A 307 -22.03 -5.81 8.13
N ALA A 308 -20.85 -6.15 7.61
CA ALA A 308 -20.59 -7.48 7.04
C ALA A 308 -20.28 -8.57 8.08
N GLY A 309 -20.18 -8.22 9.38
CA GLY A 309 -19.84 -9.17 10.45
C GLY A 309 -18.35 -9.53 10.53
N LEU A 310 -17.46 -8.70 9.96
CA LEU A 310 -16.03 -8.95 9.87
C LEU A 310 -15.23 -8.32 11.02
N LEU A 311 -15.87 -7.50 11.88
CA LEU A 311 -15.26 -6.89 13.04
C LEU A 311 -15.86 -7.46 14.32
N SER A 312 -14.98 -7.71 15.30
CA SER A 312 -15.31 -8.09 16.66
C SER A 312 -15.07 -6.93 17.63
N GLY A 313 -15.77 -6.95 18.76
CA GLY A 313 -15.57 -5.97 19.84
C GLY A 313 -16.01 -4.53 19.47
N LYS A 314 -15.40 -3.55 20.14
CA LYS A 314 -15.69 -2.13 19.94
C LYS A 314 -15.09 -1.60 18.63
N SER A 315 -15.68 -0.55 18.07
CA SER A 315 -15.07 0.18 16.95
C SER A 315 -13.87 0.98 17.45
N ALA A 316 -12.82 1.03 16.64
CA ALA A 316 -11.75 2.00 16.83
C ALA A 316 -12.28 3.42 16.53
N THR A 317 -11.84 4.41 17.30
CA THR A 317 -12.12 5.81 16.99
C THR A 317 -11.17 6.33 15.92
N ALA A 318 -11.46 7.50 15.35
CA ALA A 318 -10.55 8.15 14.41
C ALA A 318 -9.16 8.41 15.06
N ASP A 319 -9.14 8.80 16.33
CA ASP A 319 -7.90 9.02 17.09
C ASP A 319 -7.13 7.72 17.37
N ASP A 320 -7.83 6.62 17.58
CA ASP A 320 -7.18 5.31 17.69
C ASP A 320 -6.48 4.92 16.40
N LEU A 321 -7.06 5.27 15.26
CA LEU A 321 -6.53 4.91 13.95
C LEU A 321 -5.40 5.83 13.49
N VAL A 322 -5.49 7.16 13.73
CA VAL A 322 -4.62 8.15 13.08
C VAL A 322 -3.65 8.84 14.04
N ARG A 323 -4.01 9.08 15.31
CA ARG A 323 -3.19 9.83 16.28
C ARG A 323 -2.47 8.99 17.31
#